data_56e7b0a5097e6ef23a3f81d73e094678
#
_entry.id   56e7b0a5097e6ef23a3f81d73e094678
#
_cell.length_a   1.000
_cell.length_b   1.000
_cell.length_c   1.000
_cell.angle_alpha   90.00
_cell.angle_beta   90.00
_cell.angle_gamma   90.00
#
_symmetry.space_group_name_H-M   'P 1'
#
loop_
_entity.id
_entity.type
_entity.pdbx_description
1 polymer ?
#
loop_
_entity_poly.entity_id
_entity_poly.type
_entity_poly.pdbx_seq_one_letter_code
_entity_poly.pdbx_strand_id
1 'polypeptide(L)'
;MSKKFNYKPLIEYTNYERKKYIKPEKAGDLRKDMELFRKNGQNARKVFTEIAKALEEKTDGFHLQKVSSWMNQAQIARPYLWVFLRQDGDSDTESGIALRVFKNEKTRKVGISLEVSFVERKIGENTLENQNKVLEMPIDEPLYYFVQFAKSKENCALDRFEGNESNRKRFLKEWKNGEIRKVLVKFDVEEIERFESLDDLIKEFLRGFELLIPFYLKTKEI
;
A
#
# COMPACT_ATOMS: atom_id res chain seq x y z
N MET A 1 6.38 -27.96 14.52
CA MET A 1 5.75 -27.54 13.25
C MET A 1 5.13 -26.17 13.45
N SER A 2 5.61 -25.15 12.76
CA SER A 2 4.97 -23.81 12.80
C SER A 2 3.56 -23.93 12.22
N LYS A 3 2.59 -23.34 12.92
CA LYS A 3 1.19 -23.34 12.45
C LYS A 3 1.12 -22.51 11.16
N LYS A 4 0.56 -23.08 10.09
CA LYS A 4 0.35 -22.38 8.82
C LYS A 4 -0.41 -21.08 9.07
N PHE A 5 0.10 -19.95 8.56
CA PHE A 5 -0.56 -18.66 8.72
C PHE A 5 -1.85 -18.58 7.88
N ASN A 6 -2.91 -18.01 8.45
CA ASN A 6 -4.21 -18.00 7.80
C ASN A 6 -4.48 -16.69 7.05
N TYR A 7 -4.19 -16.65 5.76
CA TYR A 7 -4.45 -15.50 4.87
C TYR A 7 -5.90 -15.42 4.37
N LYS A 8 -6.72 -16.46 4.60
CA LYS A 8 -8.10 -16.55 4.08
C LYS A 8 -8.96 -15.32 4.34
N PRO A 9 -8.92 -14.65 5.52
CA PRO A 9 -9.70 -13.44 5.73
C PRO A 9 -9.37 -12.29 4.78
N LEU A 10 -8.09 -12.12 4.40
CA LEU A 10 -7.69 -11.09 3.43
C LEU A 10 -8.23 -11.42 2.04
N ILE A 11 -8.15 -12.69 1.63
CA ILE A 11 -8.62 -13.18 0.32
C ILE A 11 -10.14 -13.02 0.23
N GLU A 12 -10.88 -13.47 1.23
CA GLU A 12 -12.34 -13.37 1.26
C GLU A 12 -12.84 -11.93 1.24
N TYR A 13 -12.12 -11.02 1.93
CA TYR A 13 -12.49 -9.62 1.96
C TYR A 13 -12.45 -8.96 0.57
N THR A 14 -11.55 -9.36 -0.32
CA THR A 14 -11.48 -8.78 -1.67
C THR A 14 -12.76 -8.98 -2.49
N ASN A 15 -13.61 -9.93 -2.11
CA ASN A 15 -14.92 -10.15 -2.75
C ASN A 15 -15.96 -9.07 -2.41
N TYR A 16 -15.68 -8.24 -1.39
CA TYR A 16 -16.55 -7.13 -0.98
C TYR A 16 -16.09 -5.78 -1.53
N GLU A 17 -15.01 -5.75 -2.30
CA GLU A 17 -14.47 -4.52 -2.88
C GLU A 17 -15.58 -3.65 -3.49
N ARG A 18 -15.60 -2.36 -3.09
CA ARG A 18 -16.56 -1.33 -3.54
C ARG A 18 -18.03 -1.62 -3.22
N LYS A 19 -18.34 -2.71 -2.52
CA LYS A 19 -19.72 -2.99 -2.11
C LYS A 19 -20.14 -2.07 -0.97
N LYS A 20 -21.39 -1.66 -1.01
CA LYS A 20 -22.04 -0.88 0.05
C LYS A 20 -22.33 -1.77 1.24
N TYR A 21 -21.85 -1.39 2.41
CA TYR A 21 -22.24 -2.01 3.68
C TYR A 21 -23.47 -1.28 4.26
N ILE A 22 -24.44 -2.03 4.72
CA ILE A 22 -25.62 -1.54 5.43
C ILE A 22 -25.56 -2.16 6.83
N LYS A 23 -25.82 -1.36 7.87
CA LYS A 23 -25.87 -1.92 9.23
C LYS A 23 -26.93 -3.03 9.28
N PRO A 24 -26.62 -4.22 9.87
CA PRO A 24 -27.53 -5.37 9.87
C PRO A 24 -28.94 -5.04 10.37
N GLU A 25 -29.05 -4.12 11.35
CA GLU A 25 -30.32 -3.70 11.93
C GLU A 25 -31.21 -2.92 10.94
N LYS A 26 -30.61 -2.44 9.81
CA LYS A 26 -31.28 -1.66 8.77
C LYS A 26 -31.32 -2.39 7.42
N ALA A 27 -30.79 -3.62 7.36
CA ALA A 27 -30.59 -4.34 6.10
C ALA A 27 -31.76 -5.23 5.68
N GLY A 28 -32.83 -5.34 6.49
CA GLY A 28 -33.98 -6.19 6.18
C GLY A 28 -33.56 -7.63 5.89
N ASP A 29 -33.97 -8.16 4.75
CA ASP A 29 -33.66 -9.55 4.32
C ASP A 29 -32.14 -9.78 4.12
N LEU A 30 -31.35 -8.75 3.89
CA LEU A 30 -29.89 -8.84 3.75
C LEU A 30 -29.14 -8.85 5.09
N ARG A 31 -29.83 -8.94 6.21
CA ARG A 31 -29.22 -8.86 7.55
C ARG A 31 -28.05 -9.83 7.74
N LYS A 32 -28.25 -11.10 7.41
CA LYS A 32 -27.23 -12.16 7.55
C LYS A 32 -26.01 -11.88 6.65
N ASP A 33 -26.22 -11.42 5.43
CA ASP A 33 -25.14 -11.08 4.49
C ASP A 33 -24.34 -9.90 5.01
N MET A 34 -24.99 -8.91 5.59
CA MET A 34 -24.31 -7.75 6.18
C MET A 34 -23.56 -8.08 7.47
N GLU A 35 -24.05 -9.02 8.28
CA GLU A 35 -23.32 -9.57 9.43
C GLU A 35 -22.05 -10.29 8.98
N LEU A 36 -22.15 -11.13 7.94
CA LEU A 36 -20.99 -11.81 7.34
C LEU A 36 -20.00 -10.81 6.74
N PHE A 37 -20.48 -9.82 6.00
CA PHE A 37 -19.67 -8.75 5.44
C PHE A 37 -18.88 -8.00 6.53
N ARG A 38 -19.54 -7.58 7.61
CA ARG A 38 -18.89 -6.93 8.75
C ARG A 38 -17.80 -7.82 9.36
N LYS A 39 -18.11 -9.09 9.61
CA LYS A 39 -17.21 -10.09 10.17
C LYS A 39 -15.95 -10.24 9.28
N ASN A 40 -16.13 -10.39 7.96
CA ASN A 40 -15.03 -10.55 7.02
C ASN A 40 -14.16 -9.30 6.94
N GLY A 41 -14.74 -8.10 6.90
CA GLY A 41 -13.99 -6.85 6.93
C GLY A 41 -13.17 -6.65 8.20
N GLN A 42 -13.75 -6.99 9.36
CA GLN A 42 -13.06 -6.92 10.66
C GLN A 42 -11.92 -7.96 10.76
N ASN A 43 -12.16 -9.19 10.31
CA ASN A 43 -11.16 -10.26 10.31
C ASN A 43 -10.00 -9.95 9.36
N ALA A 44 -10.29 -9.45 8.15
CA ALA A 44 -9.25 -9.03 7.21
C ALA A 44 -8.36 -7.93 7.82
N ARG A 45 -8.97 -6.92 8.43
CA ARG A 45 -8.22 -5.87 9.11
C ARG A 45 -7.37 -6.40 10.26
N LYS A 46 -7.88 -7.38 11.03
CA LYS A 46 -7.13 -8.02 12.13
C LYS A 46 -5.89 -8.74 11.58
N VAL A 47 -6.06 -9.59 10.56
CA VAL A 47 -4.94 -10.33 9.93
C VAL A 47 -3.93 -9.37 9.31
N PHE A 48 -4.37 -8.34 8.61
CA PHE A 48 -3.47 -7.33 8.06
C PHE A 48 -2.70 -6.56 9.14
N THR A 49 -3.34 -6.27 10.27
CA THR A 49 -2.68 -5.63 11.43
C THR A 49 -1.63 -6.56 12.05
N GLU A 50 -1.87 -7.86 12.12
CA GLU A 50 -0.92 -8.86 12.62
C GLU A 50 0.32 -8.92 11.72
N ILE A 51 0.13 -8.98 10.40
CA ILE A 51 1.22 -8.93 9.41
C ILE A 51 2.04 -7.64 9.56
N ALA A 52 1.37 -6.50 9.65
CA ALA A 52 2.05 -5.20 9.74
C ALA A 52 2.86 -5.06 11.03
N LYS A 53 2.34 -5.55 12.16
CA LYS A 53 3.06 -5.55 13.44
C LYS A 53 4.29 -6.46 13.43
N ALA A 54 4.17 -7.64 12.81
CA ALA A 54 5.31 -8.54 12.66
C ALA A 54 6.44 -7.92 11.82
N LEU A 55 6.11 -7.07 10.84
CA LEU A 55 7.13 -6.30 10.10
C LEU A 55 7.70 -5.18 10.98
N GLU A 56 6.86 -4.40 11.69
CA GLU A 56 7.31 -3.36 12.61
C GLU A 56 8.35 -3.88 13.62
N GLU A 57 8.11 -5.05 14.21
CA GLU A 57 9.03 -5.70 15.17
C GLU A 57 10.42 -6.03 14.59
N LYS A 58 10.56 -6.00 13.27
CA LYS A 58 11.80 -6.29 12.53
C LYS A 58 12.42 -5.07 11.83
N THR A 59 11.80 -3.90 11.94
CA THR A 59 12.24 -2.67 11.28
C THR A 59 12.57 -1.61 12.34
N ASP A 60 13.84 -1.57 12.76
CA ASP A 60 14.30 -0.66 13.80
C ASP A 60 14.04 0.81 13.45
N GLY A 61 13.53 1.56 14.41
CA GLY A 61 13.25 2.99 14.26
C GLY A 61 12.03 3.33 13.39
N PHE A 62 11.25 2.32 12.95
CA PHE A 62 10.01 2.54 12.22
C PHE A 62 8.80 2.12 13.04
N HIS A 63 7.77 2.95 13.06
CA HIS A 63 6.55 2.73 13.81
C HIS A 63 5.32 2.70 12.93
N LEU A 64 4.42 1.76 13.23
CA LEU A 64 3.14 1.64 12.54
C LEU A 64 2.21 2.78 12.90
N GLN A 65 1.66 3.39 11.87
CA GLN A 65 0.48 4.23 12.01
C GLN A 65 -0.80 3.38 12.13
N LYS A 66 -1.92 4.05 12.29
CA LYS A 66 -3.22 3.37 12.37
C LYS A 66 -3.56 2.67 11.06
N VAL A 67 -3.77 1.36 11.13
CA VAL A 67 -4.29 0.57 9.98
C VAL A 67 -5.62 1.12 9.51
N SER A 68 -5.77 1.28 8.20
CA SER A 68 -6.98 1.80 7.57
C SER A 68 -8.24 1.02 8.00
N SER A 69 -9.38 1.72 8.03
CA SER A 69 -10.67 1.03 8.19
C SER A 69 -10.95 0.18 6.94
N TRP A 70 -11.64 -0.96 7.11
CA TRP A 70 -12.08 -1.81 6.01
C TRP A 70 -13.16 -1.16 5.12
N MET A 71 -13.84 -0.11 5.59
CA MET A 71 -14.78 0.69 4.79
C MET A 71 -14.47 2.19 4.92
N ASN A 72 -14.94 2.97 3.96
CA ASN A 72 -14.86 4.43 3.99
C ASN A 72 -16.03 5.05 4.79
N GLN A 73 -16.07 6.38 4.89
CA GLN A 73 -17.13 7.11 5.59
C GLN A 73 -18.52 6.91 4.96
N ALA A 74 -18.58 6.68 3.64
CA ALA A 74 -19.82 6.34 2.93
C ALA A 74 -20.24 4.88 3.12
N GLN A 75 -19.60 4.12 4.02
CA GLN A 75 -19.85 2.69 4.27
C GLN A 75 -19.66 1.81 3.02
N ILE A 76 -18.73 2.17 2.15
CA ILE A 76 -18.31 1.37 1.00
C ILE A 76 -17.03 0.64 1.37
N ALA A 77 -16.98 -0.68 1.14
CA ALA A 77 -15.77 -1.47 1.35
C ALA A 77 -14.62 -0.91 0.51
N ARG A 78 -13.48 -0.70 1.16
CA ARG A 78 -12.28 -0.24 0.46
C ARG A 78 -11.75 -1.34 -0.45
N PRO A 79 -11.22 -1.01 -1.63
CA PRO A 79 -10.61 -2.00 -2.53
C PRO A 79 -9.35 -2.62 -1.91
N TYR A 80 -8.74 -1.95 -0.93
CA TYR A 80 -7.52 -2.39 -0.25
C TYR A 80 -7.44 -1.87 1.18
N LEU A 81 -6.75 -2.62 2.03
CA LEU A 81 -6.28 -2.17 3.34
C LEU A 81 -4.86 -1.61 3.18
N TRP A 82 -4.52 -0.62 3.99
CA TRP A 82 -3.20 -0.01 4.00
C TRP A 82 -2.80 0.48 5.38
N VAL A 83 -1.50 0.60 5.59
CA VAL A 83 -0.88 1.18 6.79
C VAL A 83 0.47 1.76 6.42
N PHE A 84 0.90 2.80 7.12
CA PHE A 84 2.23 3.37 6.96
C PHE A 84 3.14 2.97 8.12
N LEU A 85 4.41 2.72 7.80
CA LEU A 85 5.54 2.74 8.70
C LEU A 85 6.29 4.07 8.50
N ARG A 86 6.63 4.73 9.61
CA ARG A 86 7.36 6.00 9.63
C ARG A 86 8.42 5.98 10.70
N GLN A 87 9.50 6.75 10.50
CA GLN A 87 10.48 6.99 11.54
C GLN A 87 9.96 7.97 12.60
N ASP A 88 10.59 7.94 13.78
CA ASP A 88 10.34 8.92 14.82
C ASP A 88 10.65 10.33 14.31
N GLY A 89 9.74 11.26 14.57
CA GLY A 89 9.85 12.64 14.12
C GLY A 89 9.24 12.93 12.75
N ASP A 90 8.88 11.90 11.97
CA ASP A 90 8.20 12.08 10.68
C ASP A 90 6.83 12.73 10.85
N SER A 91 6.57 13.76 10.06
CA SER A 91 5.24 14.36 9.95
C SER A 91 4.26 13.45 9.19
N ASP A 92 2.99 13.53 9.55
CA ASP A 92 1.89 12.89 8.81
C ASP A 92 1.74 13.39 7.37
N THR A 93 2.31 14.56 7.06
CA THR A 93 2.29 15.18 5.73
C THR A 93 3.42 14.67 4.83
N GLU A 94 4.40 13.97 5.38
CA GLU A 94 5.56 13.47 4.66
C GLU A 94 5.33 12.07 4.09
N SER A 95 6.26 11.64 3.24
CA SER A 95 6.31 10.27 2.75
C SER A 95 6.65 9.27 3.86
N GLY A 96 6.19 8.05 3.71
CA GLY A 96 6.48 6.91 4.57
C GLY A 96 6.54 5.65 3.72
N ILE A 97 6.88 4.52 4.32
CA ILE A 97 6.76 3.21 3.66
C ILE A 97 5.40 2.63 4.01
N ALA A 98 4.54 2.48 3.00
CA ALA A 98 3.20 1.92 3.20
C ALA A 98 3.16 0.45 2.80
N LEU A 99 2.46 -0.35 3.62
CA LEU A 99 1.96 -1.65 3.18
C LEU A 99 0.56 -1.46 2.62
N ARG A 100 0.29 -2.11 1.49
CA ARG A 100 -1.02 -2.04 0.83
C ARG A 100 -1.42 -3.40 0.27
N VAL A 101 -2.57 -3.91 0.72
CA VAL A 101 -3.17 -5.11 0.11
C VAL A 101 -3.63 -4.76 -1.30
N PHE A 102 -3.38 -5.63 -2.26
CA PHE A 102 -3.88 -5.52 -3.62
C PHE A 102 -4.37 -6.87 -4.15
N LYS A 103 -5.15 -6.84 -5.21
CA LYS A 103 -5.55 -8.02 -5.97
C LYS A 103 -4.99 -7.89 -7.38
N ASN A 104 -4.19 -8.84 -7.79
CA ASN A 104 -3.66 -8.88 -9.15
C ASN A 104 -4.82 -9.09 -10.13
N GLU A 105 -4.97 -8.20 -11.10
CA GLU A 105 -6.11 -8.23 -12.04
C GLU A 105 -6.10 -9.45 -12.96
N LYS A 106 -4.90 -9.93 -13.34
CA LYS A 106 -4.72 -11.07 -14.25
C LYS A 106 -4.89 -12.40 -13.52
N THR A 107 -4.15 -12.59 -12.42
CA THR A 107 -4.15 -13.87 -11.68
C THR A 107 -5.28 -13.98 -10.67
N ARG A 108 -5.92 -12.86 -10.32
CA ARG A 108 -6.92 -12.72 -9.24
C ARG A 108 -6.38 -13.08 -7.84
N LYS A 109 -5.08 -13.29 -7.72
CA LYS A 109 -4.41 -13.56 -6.44
C LYS A 109 -4.24 -12.29 -5.62
N VAL A 110 -4.21 -12.47 -4.29
CA VAL A 110 -4.02 -11.37 -3.35
C VAL A 110 -2.53 -11.23 -3.04
N GLY A 111 -2.05 -10.00 -3.10
CA GLY A 111 -0.69 -9.61 -2.73
C GLY A 111 -0.68 -8.47 -1.72
N ILE A 112 0.49 -8.17 -1.22
CA ILE A 112 0.76 -6.97 -0.42
C ILE A 112 1.97 -6.26 -1.02
N SER A 113 1.81 -4.99 -1.38
CA SER A 113 2.91 -4.15 -1.82
C SER A 113 3.48 -3.33 -0.68
N LEU A 114 4.79 -3.11 -0.72
CA LEU A 114 5.45 -2.03 -0.01
C LEU A 114 5.64 -0.87 -0.99
N GLU A 115 5.44 0.37 -0.53
CA GLU A 115 5.57 1.53 -1.40
C GLU A 115 6.08 2.76 -0.63
N VAL A 116 6.99 3.51 -1.22
CA VAL A 116 7.30 4.86 -0.75
C VAL A 116 6.21 5.78 -1.26
N SER A 117 5.38 6.27 -0.33
CA SER A 117 4.21 7.08 -0.65
C SER A 117 3.77 7.97 0.51
N PHE A 118 2.74 8.77 0.31
CA PHE A 118 2.20 9.69 1.31
C PHE A 118 0.66 9.62 1.36
N VAL A 119 0.08 10.22 2.40
CA VAL A 119 -1.38 10.26 2.58
C VAL A 119 -1.95 11.46 1.83
N GLU A 120 -2.64 11.25 0.70
CA GLU A 120 -3.20 12.30 -0.17
C GLU A 120 -4.03 13.38 0.56
N ARG A 121 -4.69 13.02 1.65
CA ARG A 121 -5.51 13.96 2.44
C ARG A 121 -4.70 14.82 3.41
N LYS A 122 -3.40 14.58 3.50
CA LYS A 122 -2.48 15.21 4.44
C LYS A 122 -1.28 15.82 3.70
N ILE A 123 -1.50 16.33 2.49
CA ILE A 123 -0.44 16.96 1.70
C ILE A 123 -0.05 18.27 2.36
N GLY A 124 1.23 18.42 2.71
CA GLY A 124 1.88 19.68 3.06
C GLY A 124 2.44 20.37 1.82
N GLU A 125 3.01 21.55 2.00
CA GLU A 125 3.53 22.40 0.93
C GLU A 125 4.55 21.66 0.02
N ASN A 126 5.52 20.95 0.62
CA ASN A 126 6.60 20.29 -0.09
C ASN A 126 6.39 18.78 -0.31
N THR A 127 5.23 18.23 0.07
CA THR A 127 5.02 16.77 0.05
C THR A 127 5.24 16.16 -1.33
N LEU A 128 4.68 16.77 -2.37
CA LEU A 128 4.77 16.25 -3.74
C LEU A 128 6.19 16.40 -4.30
N GLU A 129 6.85 17.52 -4.05
CA GLU A 129 8.21 17.74 -4.48
C GLU A 129 9.17 16.74 -3.83
N ASN A 130 9.10 16.61 -2.51
CA ASN A 130 9.91 15.65 -1.76
C ASN A 130 9.62 14.21 -2.18
N GLN A 131 8.34 13.83 -2.38
CA GLN A 131 8.00 12.50 -2.88
C GLN A 131 8.66 12.20 -4.24
N ASN A 132 8.68 13.17 -5.16
CA ASN A 132 9.21 12.96 -6.50
C ASN A 132 10.74 12.91 -6.55
N LYS A 133 11.46 13.29 -5.48
CA LYS A 133 12.91 13.05 -5.35
C LYS A 133 13.30 11.57 -5.45
N VAL A 134 12.35 10.63 -5.31
CA VAL A 134 12.59 9.20 -5.59
C VAL A 134 13.15 8.98 -7.01
N LEU A 135 12.89 9.87 -7.97
CA LEU A 135 13.41 9.83 -9.33
C LEU A 135 14.91 10.16 -9.43
N GLU A 136 15.50 10.75 -8.40
CA GLU A 136 16.93 11.04 -8.34
C GLU A 136 17.76 9.79 -7.98
N MET A 137 17.11 8.76 -7.42
CA MET A 137 17.75 7.50 -7.08
C MET A 137 17.78 6.55 -8.26
N PRO A 138 18.89 5.80 -8.48
CA PRO A 138 18.89 4.71 -9.44
C PRO A 138 17.88 3.64 -9.02
N ILE A 139 17.29 2.96 -9.99
CA ILE A 139 16.28 1.93 -9.77
C ILE A 139 16.48 0.76 -10.72
N ASP A 140 16.31 -0.44 -10.19
CA ASP A 140 16.34 -1.71 -10.93
C ASP A 140 15.22 -2.64 -10.44
N GLU A 141 14.94 -3.70 -11.21
CA GLU A 141 14.08 -4.77 -10.74
C GLU A 141 14.57 -5.36 -9.40
N PRO A 142 13.66 -5.76 -8.50
CA PRO A 142 12.22 -5.93 -8.69
C PRO A 142 11.36 -4.69 -8.36
N LEU A 143 11.99 -3.52 -8.17
CA LEU A 143 11.26 -2.28 -7.93
C LEU A 143 10.62 -1.77 -9.23
N TYR A 144 9.54 -1.02 -9.10
CA TYR A 144 8.85 -0.41 -10.23
C TYR A 144 8.19 0.91 -9.83
N TYR A 145 7.85 1.71 -10.84
CA TYR A 145 7.18 2.99 -10.64
C TYR A 145 5.66 2.90 -10.79
N PHE A 146 4.94 3.64 -9.95
CA PHE A 146 3.58 4.10 -10.21
C PHE A 146 3.60 5.61 -10.42
N VAL A 147 3.22 6.06 -11.61
CA VAL A 147 3.31 7.46 -12.04
C VAL A 147 1.92 8.05 -12.25
N GLN A 148 1.66 9.21 -11.67
CA GLN A 148 0.49 10.03 -11.98
C GLN A 148 0.93 11.25 -12.79
N PHE A 149 0.44 11.34 -14.02
CA PHE A 149 0.69 12.49 -14.89
C PHE A 149 -0.21 13.67 -14.53
N ALA A 150 0.32 14.90 -14.65
CA ALA A 150 -0.39 16.13 -14.24
C ALA A 150 -1.63 16.40 -15.09
N LYS A 151 -1.63 15.98 -16.37
CA LYS A 151 -2.75 16.18 -17.32
C LYS A 151 -3.81 15.08 -17.28
N SER A 152 -3.61 14.02 -16.51
CA SER A 152 -4.63 12.97 -16.35
C SER A 152 -5.82 13.49 -15.53
N LYS A 153 -6.63 14.38 -16.14
CA LYS A 153 -7.77 15.02 -15.49
C LYS A 153 -8.90 14.04 -15.12
N GLU A 154 -8.91 12.86 -15.71
CA GLU A 154 -10.12 12.04 -15.63
C GLU A 154 -10.14 10.96 -14.55
N ASN A 155 -9.07 10.57 -13.86
CA ASN A 155 -9.22 9.53 -12.84
C ASN A 155 -8.17 9.44 -11.73
N CYS A 156 -7.28 10.36 -11.49
CA CYS A 156 -6.22 10.16 -10.50
C CYS A 156 -5.47 8.82 -10.68
N ALA A 157 -5.54 8.24 -11.87
CA ALA A 157 -4.95 6.93 -12.18
C ALA A 157 -3.43 6.99 -12.03
N LEU A 158 -2.88 5.92 -11.52
CA LEU A 158 -1.46 5.68 -11.44
C LEU A 158 -1.11 4.59 -12.45
N ASP A 159 -0.26 4.90 -13.40
CA ASP A 159 0.21 3.95 -14.40
C ASP A 159 1.47 3.24 -13.90
N ARG A 160 1.55 1.92 -14.16
CA ARG A 160 2.70 1.09 -13.79
C ARG A 160 3.77 1.12 -14.87
N PHE A 161 5.03 1.32 -14.46
CA PHE A 161 6.21 1.26 -15.32
C PHE A 161 7.33 0.49 -14.64
N GLU A 162 8.12 -0.22 -15.44
CA GLU A 162 9.29 -0.94 -14.95
C GLU A 162 10.30 -0.01 -14.28
N GLY A 163 10.92 -0.51 -13.21
CA GLY A 163 12.04 0.15 -12.54
C GLY A 163 13.31 -0.06 -13.33
N ASN A 164 13.64 0.87 -14.20
CA ASN A 164 14.88 0.86 -14.97
C ASN A 164 15.36 2.27 -15.27
N GLU A 165 16.63 2.39 -15.64
CA GLU A 165 17.30 3.67 -15.85
C GLU A 165 16.69 4.49 -17.01
N SER A 166 16.14 3.83 -18.04
CA SER A 166 15.46 4.51 -19.15
C SER A 166 14.20 5.24 -18.68
N ASN A 167 13.34 4.54 -17.92
CA ASN A 167 12.14 5.13 -17.33
C ASN A 167 12.51 6.20 -16.29
N ARG A 168 13.53 5.97 -15.46
CA ARG A 168 14.00 6.96 -14.48
C ARG A 168 14.37 8.29 -15.15
N LYS A 169 15.22 8.24 -16.17
CA LYS A 169 15.64 9.45 -16.90
C LYS A 169 14.49 10.17 -17.57
N ARG A 170 13.57 9.41 -18.18
CA ARG A 170 12.37 9.96 -18.79
C ARG A 170 11.51 10.68 -17.75
N PHE A 171 11.16 10.02 -16.64
CA PHE A 171 10.29 10.59 -15.62
C PHE A 171 10.94 11.76 -14.88
N LEU A 172 12.25 11.72 -14.65
CA LEU A 172 12.97 12.85 -14.08
C LEU A 172 12.87 14.11 -14.97
N LYS A 173 12.95 13.95 -16.29
CA LYS A 173 12.76 15.04 -17.26
C LYS A 173 11.30 15.53 -17.26
N GLU A 174 10.34 14.61 -17.34
CA GLU A 174 8.90 14.92 -17.36
C GLU A 174 8.45 15.60 -16.05
N TRP A 175 8.99 15.20 -14.90
CA TRP A 175 8.74 15.86 -13.61
C TRP A 175 9.26 17.30 -13.62
N LYS A 176 10.51 17.53 -14.06
CA LYS A 176 11.10 18.87 -14.19
C LYS A 176 10.31 19.78 -15.14
N ASN A 177 9.65 19.22 -16.12
CA ASN A 177 8.76 19.92 -17.05
C ASN A 177 7.34 20.14 -16.51
N GLY A 178 7.01 19.66 -15.29
CA GLY A 178 5.68 19.77 -14.71
C GLY A 178 4.64 18.81 -15.31
N GLU A 179 5.07 17.78 -16.04
CA GLU A 179 4.19 16.80 -16.67
C GLU A 179 3.77 15.68 -15.73
N ILE A 180 4.54 15.44 -14.66
CA ILE A 180 4.28 14.45 -13.62
C ILE A 180 3.82 15.15 -12.34
N ARG A 181 2.71 14.68 -11.77
CA ARG A 181 2.23 15.13 -10.46
C ARG A 181 2.95 14.38 -9.33
N LYS A 182 2.98 13.04 -9.39
CA LYS A 182 3.65 12.21 -8.37
C LYS A 182 4.17 10.90 -8.91
N VAL A 183 5.22 10.40 -8.27
CA VAL A 183 5.79 9.08 -8.51
C VAL A 183 5.87 8.30 -7.20
N LEU A 184 5.43 7.04 -7.22
CA LEU A 184 5.62 6.09 -6.15
C LEU A 184 6.63 5.04 -6.60
N VAL A 185 7.49 4.58 -5.68
CA VAL A 185 8.35 3.41 -5.90
C VAL A 185 7.78 2.26 -5.10
N LYS A 186 7.64 1.09 -5.73
CA LYS A 186 6.93 -0.05 -5.16
C LYS A 186 7.70 -1.35 -5.31
N PHE A 187 7.44 -2.24 -4.36
CA PHE A 187 7.84 -3.64 -4.33
C PHE A 187 6.61 -4.49 -4.03
N ASP A 188 6.32 -5.49 -4.88
CA ASP A 188 5.16 -6.36 -4.69
C ASP A 188 5.57 -7.74 -4.17
N VAL A 189 4.87 -8.18 -3.14
CA VAL A 189 4.83 -9.58 -2.71
C VAL A 189 3.52 -10.17 -3.19
N GLU A 190 3.58 -10.82 -4.35
CA GLU A 190 2.42 -11.45 -4.97
C GLU A 190 2.06 -12.78 -4.28
N GLU A 191 0.80 -13.18 -4.39
CA GLU A 191 0.30 -14.49 -3.93
C GLU A 191 0.70 -14.81 -2.48
N ILE A 192 0.25 -13.99 -1.52
CA ILE A 192 0.61 -14.14 -0.10
C ILE A 192 0.29 -15.53 0.45
N GLU A 193 -0.70 -16.22 -0.11
CA GLU A 193 -1.07 -17.58 0.29
C GLU A 193 -0.01 -18.66 -0.03
N ARG A 194 1.03 -18.34 -0.82
CA ARG A 194 2.16 -19.25 -1.09
C ARG A 194 3.09 -19.42 0.12
N PHE A 195 3.08 -18.46 1.05
CA PHE A 195 3.91 -18.51 2.24
C PHE A 195 3.24 -19.36 3.31
N GLU A 196 3.95 -20.37 3.81
CA GLU A 196 3.43 -21.29 4.83
C GLU A 196 3.41 -20.63 6.22
N SER A 197 4.39 -19.79 6.51
CA SER A 197 4.48 -19.07 7.79
C SER A 197 4.44 -17.57 7.63
N LEU A 198 4.08 -16.86 8.70
CA LEU A 198 4.19 -15.40 8.77
C LEU A 198 5.66 -14.96 8.67
N ASP A 199 6.58 -15.71 9.29
CA ASP A 199 8.01 -15.39 9.26
C ASP A 199 8.59 -15.38 7.84
N ASP A 200 8.15 -16.31 6.96
CA ASP A 200 8.63 -16.35 5.58
C ASP A 200 8.08 -15.17 4.77
N LEU A 201 6.84 -14.78 5.01
CA LEU A 201 6.27 -13.56 4.42
C LEU A 201 7.03 -12.31 4.89
N ILE A 202 7.35 -12.24 6.19
CA ILE A 202 8.09 -11.10 6.75
C ILE A 202 9.53 -11.02 6.21
N LYS A 203 10.23 -12.13 5.99
CA LYS A 203 11.53 -12.12 5.32
C LYS A 203 11.46 -11.48 3.93
N GLU A 204 10.42 -11.80 3.15
CA GLU A 204 10.25 -11.21 1.83
C GLU A 204 9.90 -9.71 1.92
N PHE A 205 9.11 -9.30 2.92
CA PHE A 205 8.87 -7.88 3.17
C PHE A 205 10.13 -7.14 3.59
N LEU A 206 10.98 -7.72 4.43
CA LEU A 206 12.25 -7.10 4.82
C LEU A 206 13.14 -6.87 3.61
N ARG A 207 13.23 -7.82 2.68
CA ARG A 207 13.95 -7.63 1.41
C ARG A 207 13.42 -6.42 0.63
N GLY A 208 12.10 -6.30 0.49
CA GLY A 208 11.48 -5.15 -0.18
C GLY A 208 11.65 -3.84 0.59
N PHE A 209 11.59 -3.91 1.92
CA PHE A 209 11.80 -2.76 2.79
C PHE A 209 13.22 -2.19 2.65
N GLU A 210 14.25 -3.05 2.70
CA GLU A 210 15.65 -2.66 2.50
C GLU A 210 15.88 -1.98 1.14
N LEU A 211 15.26 -2.50 0.08
CA LEU A 211 15.34 -1.90 -1.26
C LEU A 211 14.66 -0.53 -1.32
N LEU A 212 13.63 -0.28 -0.51
CA LEU A 212 12.87 0.97 -0.51
C LEU A 212 13.45 2.05 0.42
N ILE A 213 14.26 1.68 1.42
CA ILE A 213 14.86 2.63 2.38
C ILE A 213 15.61 3.78 1.68
N PRO A 214 16.49 3.57 0.68
CA PRO A 214 17.18 4.68 0.02
C PRO A 214 16.22 5.68 -0.62
N PHE A 215 15.14 5.22 -1.21
CA PHE A 215 14.10 6.08 -1.81
C PHE A 215 13.31 6.83 -0.74
N TYR A 216 12.98 6.18 0.38
CA TYR A 216 12.32 6.83 1.51
C TYR A 216 13.21 7.95 2.09
N LEU A 217 14.48 7.67 2.36
CA LEU A 217 15.42 8.66 2.88
C LEU A 217 15.58 9.83 1.91
N LYS A 218 15.60 9.57 0.60
CA LYS A 218 15.69 10.63 -0.42
C LYS A 218 14.51 11.59 -0.36
N THR A 219 13.32 11.14 0.01
CA THR A 219 12.15 12.02 0.21
C THR A 219 12.27 12.93 1.44
N LYS A 220 13.29 12.75 2.30
CA LYS A 220 13.51 13.54 3.51
C LYS A 220 14.58 14.62 3.33
N GLU A 221 15.32 14.58 2.24
CA GLU A 221 16.32 15.61 1.95
C GLU A 221 15.62 16.95 1.67
N ILE A 222 16.08 18.01 2.34
CA ILE A 222 15.59 19.40 2.20
C ILE A 222 16.23 20.07 0.99
#